data_23aa853ae3d614be4ffdb4386708d3b4
#
_entry.id   23aa853ae3d614be4ffdb4386708d3b4
#
_cell.length_a   1.000
_cell.length_b   1.000
_cell.length_c   1.000
_cell.angle_alpha   90.00
_cell.angle_beta   90.00
_cell.angle_gamma   90.00
#
_symmetry.space_group_name_H-M   'P 1'
#
loop_
_entity.id
_entity.type
_entity.pdbx_description
1 polymer ?
#
loop_
_entity_poly.entity_id
_entity_poly.type
_entity_poly.pdbx_seq_one_letter_code
_entity_poly.pdbx_strand_id
1 'polypeptide(L)'
;MSAQPQDLPPELQSSRILVISDFNCPYCFTLNEWLNQLGVAERVYWVGVEHKSHLPFEFSATNQPDDHTTLLKEVADVQRRAPEVEVQLPPVWVNSHQALLLQAAVEADEPALAAPLRTAIFRSFWRDQRNIANAQELHHCQQVAGVGPDPERFLDPEALDRLSTWWRQELDRIPCMLAPTGARHLGLQDRAAVEAFVLGALHDPPAGPACQ
;
A
#
# COMPACT_ATOMS: atom_id res chain seq x y z
N MET A 1 -17.11 17.84 -2.29
CA MET A 1 -17.68 17.38 -3.58
C MET A 1 -17.15 15.99 -3.80
N SER A 2 -18.01 14.98 -3.98
CA SER A 2 -17.54 13.60 -4.22
C SER A 2 -17.06 13.52 -5.67
N ALA A 3 -15.78 13.19 -5.91
CA ALA A 3 -15.27 12.90 -7.23
C ALA A 3 -16.15 11.79 -7.86
N GLN A 4 -16.64 12.01 -9.06
CA GLN A 4 -17.38 10.98 -9.80
C GLN A 4 -16.39 9.89 -10.25
N PRO A 5 -16.80 8.62 -10.39
CA PRO A 5 -15.89 7.54 -10.82
C PRO A 5 -15.13 7.84 -12.12
N GLN A 6 -15.67 8.69 -12.98
CA GLN A 6 -15.07 9.10 -14.26
C GLN A 6 -13.97 10.18 -14.13
N ASP A 7 -13.80 10.77 -12.95
CA ASP A 7 -12.75 11.76 -12.65
C ASP A 7 -11.50 11.10 -12.02
N LEU A 8 -11.51 9.76 -11.83
CA LEU A 8 -10.37 9.02 -11.30
C LEU A 8 -9.32 8.82 -12.40
N PRO A 9 -8.01 8.89 -12.04
CA PRO A 9 -6.93 8.46 -12.92
C PRO A 9 -7.21 7.08 -13.51
N PRO A 10 -6.79 6.80 -14.77
CA PRO A 10 -7.01 5.50 -15.40
C PRO A 10 -6.57 4.32 -14.54
N GLU A 11 -5.47 4.48 -13.81
CA GLU A 11 -4.90 3.50 -12.89
C GLU A 11 -5.83 3.17 -11.71
N LEU A 12 -6.79 4.05 -11.40
CA LEU A 12 -7.78 3.88 -10.32
C LEU A 12 -9.15 3.39 -10.82
N GLN A 13 -9.29 3.12 -12.11
CA GLN A 13 -10.52 2.56 -12.66
C GLN A 13 -10.52 1.03 -12.52
N SER A 14 -11.13 0.52 -11.47
CA SER A 14 -11.16 -0.90 -11.14
C SER A 14 -12.54 -1.33 -10.65
N SER A 15 -12.94 -2.56 -10.99
CA SER A 15 -14.10 -3.23 -10.39
C SER A 15 -13.81 -3.86 -9.03
N ARG A 16 -12.54 -3.83 -8.57
CA ARG A 16 -12.11 -4.30 -7.26
C ARG A 16 -12.08 -3.15 -6.25
N ILE A 17 -12.02 -3.47 -4.97
CA ILE A 17 -11.71 -2.49 -3.93
C ILE A 17 -10.28 -1.98 -4.17
N LEU A 18 -10.11 -0.67 -4.34
CA LEU A 18 -8.79 -0.06 -4.39
C LEU A 18 -8.27 0.16 -2.98
N VAL A 19 -7.01 -0.17 -2.76
CA VAL A 19 -6.27 0.15 -1.53
C VAL A 19 -5.13 1.09 -1.87
N ILE A 20 -5.27 2.36 -1.52
CA ILE A 20 -4.25 3.38 -1.74
C ILE A 20 -3.33 3.42 -0.52
N SER A 21 -2.03 3.25 -0.73
CA SER A 21 -1.11 2.86 0.32
C SER A 21 0.34 3.19 -0.02
N ASP A 22 1.22 3.17 1.00
CA ASP A 22 2.67 3.27 0.83
C ASP A 22 3.36 2.25 1.74
N PHE A 23 4.48 1.67 1.28
CA PHE A 23 5.22 0.66 2.03
C PHE A 23 5.88 1.21 3.30
N ASN A 24 6.24 2.48 3.32
CA ASN A 24 6.85 3.11 4.49
C ASN A 24 5.84 3.69 5.49
N CYS A 25 4.56 3.29 5.41
CA CYS A 25 3.50 3.69 6.33
C CYS A 25 3.10 2.50 7.24
N PRO A 26 3.23 2.61 8.58
CA PRO A 26 2.92 1.51 9.50
C PRO A 26 1.41 1.19 9.54
N TYR A 27 0.55 2.18 9.31
CA TYR A 27 -0.90 1.96 9.20
C TYR A 27 -1.25 1.15 7.95
N CYS A 28 -0.53 1.37 6.84
CA CYS A 28 -0.70 0.62 5.61
C CYS A 28 -0.25 -0.84 5.77
N PHE A 29 0.86 -1.07 6.47
CA PHE A 29 1.30 -2.41 6.85
C PHE A 29 0.24 -3.13 7.69
N THR A 30 -0.31 -2.47 8.69
CA THR A 30 -1.36 -3.05 9.56
C THR A 30 -2.58 -3.44 8.75
N LEU A 31 -3.05 -2.57 7.85
CA LEU A 31 -4.15 -2.89 6.94
C LEU A 31 -3.84 -4.12 6.09
N ASN A 32 -2.62 -4.20 5.52
CA ASN A 32 -2.22 -5.36 4.73
C ASN A 32 -2.26 -6.66 5.54
N GLU A 33 -1.78 -6.67 6.78
CA GLU A 33 -1.83 -7.85 7.65
C GLU A 33 -3.27 -8.24 7.99
N TRP A 34 -4.16 -7.29 8.24
CA TRP A 34 -5.58 -7.58 8.45
C TRP A 34 -6.25 -8.16 7.20
N LEU A 35 -5.97 -7.63 6.01
CA LEU A 35 -6.50 -8.18 4.75
C LEU A 35 -6.00 -9.62 4.50
N ASN A 36 -4.75 -9.92 4.86
CA ASN A 36 -4.20 -11.29 4.80
C ASN A 36 -4.93 -12.22 5.80
N GLN A 37 -5.12 -11.79 7.05
CA GLN A 37 -5.81 -12.57 8.08
C GLN A 37 -7.28 -12.83 7.72
N LEU A 38 -7.91 -11.90 7.00
CA LEU A 38 -9.28 -12.06 6.47
C LEU A 38 -9.34 -12.95 5.22
N GLY A 39 -8.22 -13.32 4.62
CA GLY A 39 -8.16 -14.09 3.37
C GLY A 39 -8.69 -13.33 2.15
N VAL A 40 -8.59 -12.00 2.15
CA VAL A 40 -9.10 -11.13 1.07
C VAL A 40 -8.02 -10.29 0.38
N ALA A 41 -6.75 -10.48 0.76
CA ALA A 41 -5.64 -9.70 0.24
C ALA A 41 -5.48 -9.75 -1.30
N GLU A 42 -5.87 -10.87 -1.93
CA GLU A 42 -5.84 -11.05 -3.38
C GLU A 42 -7.07 -10.43 -4.09
N ARG A 43 -8.10 -10.06 -3.34
CA ARG A 43 -9.36 -9.52 -3.87
C ARG A 43 -9.37 -7.99 -3.97
N VAL A 44 -8.35 -7.34 -3.45
CA VAL A 44 -8.15 -5.89 -3.55
C VAL A 44 -7.18 -5.57 -4.68
N TYR A 45 -7.31 -4.38 -5.26
CA TYR A 45 -6.32 -3.81 -6.18
C TYR A 45 -5.50 -2.78 -5.41
N TRP A 46 -4.20 -3.01 -5.29
CA TRP A 46 -3.34 -2.16 -4.49
C TRP A 46 -2.70 -1.08 -5.35
N VAL A 47 -2.83 0.16 -4.91
CA VAL A 47 -2.32 1.35 -5.60
C VAL A 47 -1.29 2.03 -4.70
N GLY A 48 -0.05 2.05 -5.17
CA GLY A 48 1.03 2.72 -4.49
C GLY A 48 1.01 4.23 -4.69
N VAL A 49 1.23 4.98 -3.61
CA VAL A 49 1.47 6.42 -3.66
C VAL A 49 2.65 6.79 -2.76
N GLU A 50 3.48 7.71 -3.22
CA GLU A 50 4.65 8.16 -2.48
C GLU A 50 4.28 9.29 -1.52
N HIS A 51 4.02 8.97 -0.24
CA HIS A 51 3.59 9.99 0.72
C HIS A 51 4.75 10.73 1.38
N LYS A 52 5.95 10.14 1.42
CA LYS A 52 7.18 10.73 2.00
C LYS A 52 8.38 10.58 1.06
N SER A 53 8.33 11.28 -0.07
CA SER A 53 9.36 11.25 -1.12
C SER A 53 10.73 11.79 -0.67
N HIS A 54 10.78 12.58 0.40
CA HIS A 54 12.01 13.17 0.93
C HIS A 54 12.86 12.22 1.79
N LEU A 55 12.34 11.03 2.13
CA LEU A 55 13.06 10.08 2.98
C LEU A 55 14.30 9.52 2.29
N PRO A 56 15.35 9.16 3.06
CA PRO A 56 16.59 8.62 2.50
C PRO A 56 16.41 7.22 1.94
N PHE A 57 17.30 6.83 1.03
CA PHE A 57 17.35 5.49 0.43
C PHE A 57 18.24 4.51 1.19
N GLU A 58 19.08 4.97 2.11
CA GLU A 58 20.08 4.13 2.77
C GLU A 58 19.91 4.13 4.30
N PHE A 59 20.14 2.96 4.91
CA PHE A 59 20.19 2.82 6.37
C PHE A 59 21.40 3.51 7.02
N SER A 60 22.43 3.83 6.26
CA SER A 60 23.57 4.63 6.71
C SER A 60 23.21 6.11 6.92
N ALA A 61 22.11 6.57 6.33
CA ALA A 61 21.58 7.90 6.57
C ALA A 61 20.87 7.98 7.93
N THR A 62 20.58 9.20 8.36
CA THR A 62 19.76 9.47 9.54
C THR A 62 18.50 10.22 9.12
N ASN A 63 17.39 9.87 9.73
CA ASN A 63 16.17 10.64 9.55
C ASN A 63 16.32 12.04 10.16
N GLN A 64 15.61 13.00 9.59
CA GLN A 64 15.47 14.29 10.23
C GLN A 64 14.74 14.14 11.58
N PRO A 65 14.99 14.98 12.59
CA PRO A 65 14.40 14.85 13.92
C PRO A 65 12.86 14.75 13.91
N ASP A 66 12.21 15.52 13.05
CA ASP A 66 10.76 15.52 12.93
C ASP A 66 10.22 14.22 12.31
N ASP A 67 10.92 13.66 11.31
CA ASP A 67 10.58 12.36 10.73
C ASP A 67 10.75 11.25 11.76
N HIS A 68 11.87 11.24 12.49
CA HIS A 68 12.09 10.25 13.53
C HIS A 68 11.02 10.31 14.63
N THR A 69 10.69 11.51 15.09
CA THR A 69 9.64 11.73 16.10
C THR A 69 8.27 11.27 15.60
N THR A 70 7.97 11.52 14.33
CA THR A 70 6.72 11.08 13.69
C THR A 70 6.67 9.56 13.60
N LEU A 71 7.73 8.92 13.12
CA LEU A 71 7.84 7.47 13.01
C LEU A 71 7.63 6.78 14.37
N LEU A 72 8.28 7.26 15.42
CA LEU A 72 8.11 6.73 16.79
C LEU A 72 6.64 6.78 17.23
N LYS A 73 5.96 7.91 17.00
CA LYS A 73 4.56 8.09 17.37
C LYS A 73 3.64 7.16 16.58
N GLU A 74 3.85 7.06 15.28
CA GLU A 74 3.02 6.23 14.40
C GLU A 74 3.18 4.74 14.72
N VAL A 75 4.42 4.26 14.95
CA VAL A 75 4.68 2.87 15.34
C VAL A 75 4.04 2.57 16.69
N ALA A 76 4.22 3.43 17.70
CA ALA A 76 3.58 3.26 19.01
C ALA A 76 2.05 3.27 18.94
N ASP A 77 1.47 4.09 18.05
CA ASP A 77 0.01 4.14 17.84
C ASP A 77 -0.50 2.83 17.24
N VAL A 78 0.18 2.30 16.23
CA VAL A 78 -0.18 1.01 15.60
C VAL A 78 -0.05 -0.14 16.59
N GLN A 79 1.06 -0.24 17.34
CA GLN A 79 1.26 -1.27 18.35
C GLN A 79 0.15 -1.29 19.42
N ARG A 80 -0.39 -0.11 19.74
CA ARG A 80 -1.52 0.02 20.68
C ARG A 80 -2.85 -0.39 20.05
N ARG A 81 -3.09 -0.04 18.76
CA ARG A 81 -4.36 -0.29 18.05
C ARG A 81 -4.49 -1.71 17.54
N ALA A 82 -3.37 -2.32 17.16
CA ALA A 82 -3.30 -3.63 16.53
C ALA A 82 -2.19 -4.47 17.19
N PRO A 83 -2.31 -4.81 18.48
CA PRO A 83 -1.27 -5.54 19.20
C PRO A 83 -1.00 -6.95 18.65
N GLU A 84 -1.93 -7.48 17.85
CA GLU A 84 -1.78 -8.75 17.15
C GLU A 84 -0.93 -8.66 15.87
N VAL A 85 -0.61 -7.44 15.40
CA VAL A 85 0.25 -7.21 14.24
C VAL A 85 1.65 -6.88 14.74
N GLU A 86 2.62 -7.71 14.38
CA GLU A 86 4.02 -7.53 14.77
C GLU A 86 4.66 -6.40 13.97
N VAL A 87 4.72 -5.21 14.57
CA VAL A 87 5.34 -4.02 14.00
C VAL A 87 6.61 -3.68 14.78
N GLN A 88 7.75 -3.65 14.08
CA GLN A 88 9.04 -3.23 14.63
C GLN A 88 9.37 -1.80 14.17
N LEU A 89 10.06 -1.05 15.02
CA LEU A 89 10.58 0.26 14.64
C LEU A 89 11.82 0.07 13.75
N PRO A 90 11.80 0.45 12.47
CA PRO A 90 12.98 0.33 11.63
C PRO A 90 14.08 1.30 12.09
N PRO A 91 15.37 0.97 11.88
CA PRO A 91 16.50 1.82 12.31
C PRO A 91 16.51 3.16 11.58
N VAL A 92 16.04 3.18 10.32
CA VAL A 92 15.87 4.39 9.51
C VAL A 92 14.55 4.28 8.74
N TRP A 93 13.79 5.34 8.71
CA TRP A 93 12.61 5.46 7.83
C TRP A 93 13.08 5.75 6.42
N VAL A 94 12.90 4.82 5.50
CA VAL A 94 13.45 4.93 4.14
C VAL A 94 12.38 5.23 3.10
N ASN A 95 12.84 5.75 1.97
CA ASN A 95 12.04 5.96 0.78
C ASN A 95 11.55 4.61 0.21
N SER A 96 10.33 4.59 -0.31
CA SER A 96 9.67 3.39 -0.86
C SER A 96 9.55 3.37 -2.38
N HIS A 97 10.09 4.39 -3.07
CA HIS A 97 9.92 4.60 -4.51
C HIS A 97 10.10 3.33 -5.35
N GLN A 98 11.26 2.66 -5.20
CA GLN A 98 11.56 1.45 -5.98
C GLN A 98 10.60 0.29 -5.65
N ALA A 99 10.23 0.14 -4.38
CA ALA A 99 9.26 -0.86 -3.95
C ALA A 99 7.86 -0.61 -4.55
N LEU A 100 7.44 0.65 -4.62
CA LEU A 100 6.17 1.05 -5.24
C LEU A 100 6.16 0.75 -6.74
N LEU A 101 7.23 1.08 -7.47
CA LEU A 101 7.36 0.79 -8.90
C LEU A 101 7.34 -0.72 -9.18
N LEU A 102 8.09 -1.51 -8.40
CA LEU A 102 8.10 -2.96 -8.51
C LEU A 102 6.71 -3.57 -8.26
N GLN A 103 6.05 -3.17 -7.18
CA GLN A 103 4.71 -3.66 -6.86
C GLN A 103 3.70 -3.35 -7.96
N ALA A 104 3.73 -2.13 -8.50
CA ALA A 104 2.80 -1.72 -9.55
C ALA A 104 3.02 -2.52 -10.85
N ALA A 105 4.28 -2.82 -11.20
CA ALA A 105 4.58 -3.67 -12.36
C ALA A 105 4.05 -5.10 -12.17
N VAL A 106 4.25 -5.70 -10.99
CA VAL A 106 3.73 -7.05 -10.70
C VAL A 106 2.20 -7.06 -10.61
N GLU A 107 1.57 -6.01 -10.09
CA GLU A 107 0.10 -5.88 -10.08
C GLU A 107 -0.47 -5.86 -11.52
N ALA A 108 0.25 -5.28 -12.48
CA ALA A 108 -0.15 -5.22 -13.88
C ALA A 108 0.10 -6.54 -14.63
N ASP A 109 1.27 -7.14 -14.46
CA ASP A 109 1.74 -8.26 -15.27
C ASP A 109 1.39 -9.63 -14.68
N GLU A 110 1.47 -9.77 -13.36
CA GLU A 110 1.26 -11.03 -12.62
C GLU A 110 0.36 -10.80 -11.38
N PRO A 111 -0.90 -10.41 -11.56
CA PRO A 111 -1.77 -9.99 -10.44
C PRO A 111 -1.96 -11.07 -9.36
N ALA A 112 -1.79 -12.36 -9.68
CA ALA A 112 -1.83 -13.45 -8.71
C ALA A 112 -0.65 -13.43 -7.73
N LEU A 113 0.48 -12.83 -8.10
CA LEU A 113 1.69 -12.69 -7.27
C LEU A 113 1.77 -11.32 -6.57
N ALA A 114 0.88 -10.40 -6.91
CA ALA A 114 0.91 -9.03 -6.36
C ALA A 114 0.70 -8.99 -4.84
N ALA A 115 -0.28 -9.73 -4.30
CA ALA A 115 -0.53 -9.79 -2.86
C ALA A 115 0.60 -10.49 -2.08
N PRO A 116 1.15 -11.63 -2.54
CA PRO A 116 2.37 -12.22 -1.97
C PRO A 116 3.56 -11.25 -1.95
N LEU A 117 3.86 -10.57 -3.07
CA LEU A 117 4.97 -9.62 -3.16
C LEU A 117 4.77 -8.44 -2.21
N ARG A 118 3.60 -7.82 -2.23
CA ARG A 118 3.25 -6.73 -1.32
C ARG A 118 3.49 -7.11 0.14
N THR A 119 3.03 -8.30 0.52
CA THR A 119 3.20 -8.79 1.88
C THR A 119 4.67 -9.03 2.23
N ALA A 120 5.45 -9.56 1.30
CA ALA A 120 6.90 -9.76 1.48
C ALA A 120 7.62 -8.42 1.69
N ILE A 121 7.33 -7.40 0.87
CA ILE A 121 7.94 -6.06 1.00
C ILE A 121 7.57 -5.40 2.34
N PHE A 122 6.29 -5.41 2.72
CA PHE A 122 5.85 -4.86 4.00
C PHE A 122 6.51 -5.54 5.19
N ARG A 123 6.55 -6.88 5.21
CA ARG A 123 7.17 -7.65 6.32
C ARG A 123 8.67 -7.44 6.37
N SER A 124 9.35 -7.39 5.23
CA SER A 124 10.76 -7.06 5.16
C SER A 124 11.08 -5.76 5.90
N PHE A 125 10.28 -4.72 5.69
CA PHE A 125 10.51 -3.42 6.34
C PHE A 125 10.05 -3.39 7.80
N TRP A 126 8.80 -3.78 8.07
CA TRP A 126 8.14 -3.55 9.38
C TRP A 126 8.35 -4.66 10.40
N ARG A 127 8.77 -5.85 9.98
CA ARG A 127 9.08 -6.97 10.89
C ARG A 127 10.57 -7.27 10.93
N ASP A 128 11.18 -7.38 9.74
CA ASP A 128 12.55 -7.83 9.61
C ASP A 128 13.54 -6.67 9.60
N GLN A 129 13.06 -5.42 9.64
CA GLN A 129 13.85 -4.18 9.71
C GLN A 129 14.87 -4.07 8.56
N ARG A 130 14.50 -4.50 7.35
CA ARG A 130 15.35 -4.47 6.17
C ARG A 130 15.08 -3.25 5.31
N ASN A 131 16.08 -2.83 4.55
CA ASN A 131 15.99 -1.65 3.70
C ASN A 131 15.30 -1.95 2.36
N ILE A 132 14.01 -1.65 2.24
CA ILE A 132 13.21 -1.82 1.02
C ILE A 132 13.52 -0.82 -0.10
N ALA A 133 14.39 0.18 0.14
CA ALA A 133 14.95 1.01 -0.92
C ALA A 133 16.13 0.32 -1.62
N ASN A 134 16.61 -0.81 -1.11
CA ASN A 134 17.74 -1.55 -1.65
C ASN A 134 17.25 -2.60 -2.67
N ALA A 135 17.81 -2.56 -3.89
CA ALA A 135 17.43 -3.48 -4.97
C ALA A 135 17.66 -4.96 -4.61
N GLN A 136 18.70 -5.28 -3.81
CA GLN A 136 18.96 -6.65 -3.39
C GLN A 136 17.87 -7.17 -2.44
N GLU A 137 17.36 -6.32 -1.54
CA GLU A 137 16.24 -6.69 -0.65
C GLU A 137 14.94 -6.85 -1.44
N LEU A 138 14.67 -5.98 -2.40
CA LEU A 138 13.51 -6.13 -3.28
C LEU A 138 13.59 -7.42 -4.11
N HIS A 139 14.77 -7.79 -4.59
CA HIS A 139 14.98 -9.07 -5.27
C HIS A 139 14.70 -10.27 -4.32
N HIS A 140 15.12 -10.18 -3.05
CA HIS A 140 14.77 -11.19 -2.04
C HIS A 140 13.25 -11.28 -1.85
N CYS A 141 12.55 -10.15 -1.75
CA CYS A 141 11.08 -10.13 -1.65
C CYS A 141 10.40 -10.77 -2.88
N GLN A 142 10.92 -10.54 -4.10
CA GLN A 142 10.46 -11.21 -5.32
C GLN A 142 10.60 -12.74 -5.21
N GLN A 143 11.77 -13.22 -4.78
CA GLN A 143 12.00 -14.67 -4.59
C GLN A 143 11.03 -15.27 -3.58
N VAL A 144 10.82 -14.61 -2.44
CA VAL A 144 9.86 -15.06 -1.40
C VAL A 144 8.44 -15.14 -1.96
N ALA A 145 8.06 -14.21 -2.80
CA ALA A 145 6.73 -14.14 -3.43
C ALA A 145 6.57 -15.06 -4.65
N GLY A 146 7.65 -15.68 -5.14
CA GLY A 146 7.64 -16.50 -6.36
C GLY A 146 7.62 -15.68 -7.65
N VAL A 147 7.91 -14.38 -7.58
CA VAL A 147 8.04 -13.48 -8.74
C VAL A 147 9.39 -13.71 -9.42
N GLY A 148 9.39 -13.95 -10.71
CA GLY A 148 10.61 -14.12 -11.48
C GLY A 148 11.48 -12.86 -11.51
N PRO A 149 12.81 -13.01 -11.60
CA PRO A 149 13.71 -11.87 -11.74
C PRO A 149 13.53 -11.24 -13.12
N ASP A 150 13.01 -10.04 -13.16
CA ASP A 150 12.96 -9.22 -14.37
C ASP A 150 13.56 -7.85 -14.02
N PRO A 151 14.79 -7.54 -14.43
CA PRO A 151 15.44 -6.28 -14.10
C PRO A 151 14.82 -5.06 -14.79
N GLU A 152 14.01 -5.27 -15.83
CA GLU A 152 13.30 -4.19 -16.54
C GLU A 152 11.87 -4.00 -16.04
N ARG A 153 11.43 -4.80 -15.08
CA ARG A 153 10.09 -4.77 -14.52
C ARG A 153 9.93 -3.63 -13.52
N PHE A 154 9.73 -2.44 -14.03
CA PHE A 154 9.33 -1.29 -13.22
C PHE A 154 8.25 -0.51 -13.95
N LEU A 155 7.23 -0.07 -13.20
CA LEU A 155 6.23 0.84 -13.73
C LEU A 155 6.91 2.16 -14.16
N ASP A 156 6.30 2.83 -15.13
CA ASP A 156 6.64 4.19 -15.49
C ASP A 156 6.65 5.12 -14.25
N PRO A 157 7.79 5.73 -13.88
CA PRO A 157 7.86 6.65 -12.76
C PRO A 157 6.88 7.83 -12.84
N GLU A 158 6.52 8.26 -14.05
CA GLU A 158 5.55 9.32 -14.26
C GLU A 158 4.14 8.89 -13.80
N ALA A 159 3.77 7.62 -13.91
CA ALA A 159 2.51 7.12 -13.40
C ALA A 159 2.44 7.19 -11.87
N LEU A 160 3.52 6.84 -11.17
CA LEU A 160 3.62 6.96 -9.72
C LEU A 160 3.53 8.42 -9.27
N ASP A 161 4.17 9.35 -9.98
CA ASP A 161 4.12 10.78 -9.66
C ASP A 161 2.71 11.35 -9.87
N ARG A 162 2.03 10.99 -10.97
CA ARG A 162 0.62 11.37 -11.23
C ARG A 162 -0.30 10.87 -10.11
N LEU A 163 -0.18 9.60 -9.72
CA LEU A 163 -0.99 9.00 -8.64
C LEU A 163 -0.73 9.67 -7.29
N SER A 164 0.54 9.93 -6.97
CA SER A 164 0.95 10.58 -5.72
C SER A 164 0.45 12.03 -5.67
N THR A 165 0.47 12.73 -6.80
CA THR A 165 -0.07 14.10 -6.91
C THR A 165 -1.58 14.11 -6.75
N TRP A 166 -2.30 13.22 -7.44
CA TRP A 166 -3.74 13.07 -7.30
C TRP A 166 -4.13 12.75 -5.86
N TRP A 167 -3.45 11.80 -5.22
CA TRP A 167 -3.72 11.43 -3.83
C TRP A 167 -3.58 12.63 -2.88
N ARG A 168 -2.51 13.43 -2.99
CA ARG A 168 -2.30 14.62 -2.13
C ARG A 168 -3.42 15.65 -2.28
N GLN A 169 -3.99 15.78 -3.47
CA GLN A 169 -5.06 16.74 -3.74
C GLN A 169 -6.43 16.26 -3.27
N GLU A 170 -6.74 14.97 -3.44
CA GLU A 170 -8.09 14.45 -3.28
C GLU A 170 -8.33 13.71 -1.95
N LEU A 171 -7.31 13.13 -1.36
CA LEU A 171 -7.45 12.25 -0.19
C LEU A 171 -6.57 12.67 0.98
N ASP A 172 -5.31 13.05 0.72
CA ASP A 172 -4.29 13.46 1.70
C ASP A 172 -4.17 12.53 2.93
N ARG A 173 -4.54 11.26 2.78
CA ARG A 173 -4.50 10.27 3.86
C ARG A 173 -4.32 8.85 3.33
N ILE A 174 -3.45 8.09 3.98
CA ILE A 174 -3.28 6.65 3.76
C ILE A 174 -3.33 5.88 5.10
N PRO A 175 -3.68 4.57 5.09
CA PRO A 175 -4.29 3.87 3.95
C PRO A 175 -5.66 4.46 3.59
N CYS A 176 -6.08 4.31 2.35
CA CYS A 176 -7.43 4.62 1.93
C CYS A 176 -7.99 3.45 1.13
N MET A 177 -9.22 3.04 1.40
CA MET A 177 -9.93 2.06 0.59
C MET A 177 -11.07 2.75 -0.17
N LEU A 178 -11.20 2.45 -1.46
CA LEU A 178 -12.27 2.92 -2.32
C LEU A 178 -13.05 1.70 -2.85
N ALA A 179 -14.32 1.61 -2.54
CA ALA A 179 -15.18 0.57 -3.09
C ALA A 179 -15.64 0.97 -4.51
N PRO A 180 -15.95 0.00 -5.39
CA PRO A 180 -16.51 0.27 -6.71
C PRO A 180 -17.83 1.05 -6.68
N THR A 181 -18.54 1.03 -5.56
CA THR A 181 -19.74 1.83 -5.31
C THR A 181 -19.48 3.32 -5.05
N GLY A 182 -18.19 3.71 -4.94
CA GLY A 182 -17.78 5.06 -4.55
C GLY A 182 -17.67 5.27 -3.02
N ALA A 183 -17.98 4.27 -2.21
CA ALA A 183 -17.78 4.35 -0.76
C ALA A 183 -16.28 4.44 -0.42
N ARG A 184 -15.95 5.21 0.61
CA ARG A 184 -14.57 5.49 1.02
C ARG A 184 -14.34 5.12 2.49
N HIS A 185 -13.18 4.54 2.78
CA HIS A 185 -12.68 4.31 4.13
C HIS A 185 -11.31 4.96 4.27
N LEU A 186 -11.20 6.00 5.09
CA LEU A 186 -10.01 6.85 5.18
C LEU A 186 -9.23 6.59 6.46
N GLY A 187 -7.94 6.38 6.32
CA GLY A 187 -7.02 6.07 7.41
C GLY A 187 -7.25 4.66 7.99
N LEU A 188 -6.38 4.23 8.89
CA LEU A 188 -6.58 3.01 9.65
C LEU A 188 -7.59 3.28 10.77
N GLN A 189 -8.80 2.78 10.63
CA GLN A 189 -9.79 2.76 11.71
C GLN A 189 -9.62 1.49 12.57
N ASP A 190 -10.61 1.14 13.38
CA ASP A 190 -10.56 -0.14 14.09
C ASP A 190 -10.77 -1.33 13.12
N ARG A 191 -10.32 -2.49 13.54
CA ARG A 191 -10.37 -3.71 12.73
C ARG A 191 -11.79 -4.05 12.28
N ALA A 192 -12.78 -3.91 13.16
CA ALA A 192 -14.17 -4.25 12.84
C ALA A 192 -14.74 -3.33 11.74
N ALA A 193 -14.37 -2.06 11.73
CA ALA A 193 -14.78 -1.11 10.67
C ALA A 193 -14.11 -1.48 9.31
N VAL A 194 -12.84 -1.88 9.32
CA VAL A 194 -12.14 -2.37 8.12
C VAL A 194 -12.82 -3.63 7.58
N GLU A 195 -13.08 -4.62 8.44
CA GLU A 195 -13.76 -5.86 8.08
C GLU A 195 -15.15 -5.60 7.49
N ALA A 196 -15.95 -4.77 8.15
CA ALA A 196 -17.28 -4.41 7.67
C ALA A 196 -17.25 -3.73 6.30
N PHE A 197 -16.31 -2.78 6.08
CA PHE A 197 -16.16 -2.12 4.80
C PHE A 197 -15.79 -3.11 3.69
N VAL A 198 -14.77 -3.94 3.90
CA VAL A 198 -14.26 -4.87 2.89
C VAL A 198 -15.31 -5.93 2.57
N LEU A 199 -15.91 -6.55 3.58
CA LEU A 199 -16.92 -7.59 3.38
C LEU A 199 -18.18 -7.02 2.72
N GLY A 200 -18.63 -5.82 3.11
CA GLY A 200 -19.73 -5.12 2.45
C GLY A 200 -19.45 -4.86 0.97
N ALA A 201 -18.29 -4.28 0.65
CA ALA A 201 -17.91 -3.97 -0.72
C ALA A 201 -17.70 -5.22 -1.60
N LEU A 202 -17.38 -6.38 -1.00
CA LEU A 202 -17.23 -7.64 -1.73
C LEU A 202 -18.57 -8.37 -1.96
N HIS A 203 -19.61 -8.06 -1.18
CA HIS A 203 -20.94 -8.65 -1.33
C HIS A 203 -21.85 -7.84 -2.27
N ASP A 204 -21.60 -6.53 -2.40
CA ASP A 204 -22.33 -5.64 -3.31
C ASP A 204 -21.47 -5.30 -4.54
N PRO A 205 -21.32 -6.21 -5.53
CA PRO A 205 -20.62 -5.86 -6.76
C PRO A 205 -21.39 -4.72 -7.46
N PRO A 206 -20.70 -3.80 -8.16
CA PRO A 206 -21.36 -2.74 -8.89
C PRO A 206 -22.40 -3.34 -9.82
N ALA A 207 -23.58 -2.75 -9.85
CA ALA A 207 -24.58 -3.09 -10.87
C ALA A 207 -23.90 -2.93 -12.23
N GLY A 208 -23.72 -4.04 -12.96
CA GLY A 208 -23.14 -4.03 -14.29
C GLY A 208 -23.88 -3.00 -15.16
N PRO A 209 -23.23 -2.43 -16.21
CA PRO A 209 -23.90 -1.53 -17.10
C PRO A 209 -25.18 -2.20 -17.61
N ALA A 210 -26.33 -1.55 -17.36
CA ALA A 210 -27.60 -2.03 -17.87
C ALA A 210 -27.45 -2.20 -19.39
N CYS A 211 -27.56 -3.42 -19.89
CA CYS A 211 -27.68 -3.67 -21.33
C CYS A 211 -28.89 -2.87 -21.85
N GLN A 212 -28.62 -1.80 -22.58
CA GLN A 212 -29.58 -1.13 -23.42
C GLN A 212 -29.41 -1.64 -24.84
#